data_6c82c5e69659382af6de1914cd2571b1
#
_entry.id   6c82c5e69659382af6de1914cd2571b1
#
_cell.length_a   1.000
_cell.length_b   1.000
_cell.length_c   1.000
_cell.angle_alpha   90.00
_cell.angle_beta   90.00
_cell.angle_gamma   90.00
#
_symmetry.space_group_name_H-M   'P 1'
#
loop_
_entity.id
_entity.type
_entity.pdbx_description
1 polymer ?
#
loop_
_entity_poly.entity_id
_entity_poly.type
_entity_poly.pdbx_seq_one_letter_code
_entity_poly.pdbx_strand_id
1 'polypeptide(L)'
;MASRNTESGVSVFRSIDWVTVMLYLVLVAAGAVSIYAASYDFDNASLFDLNEFSGKQILWIGLSLVVGAVILIVDYRIYKIYAYPIYIGVLFVLLVTIFVAPNVKGSHSWLVFGPVSLQPAEFGKFATALALAKLFDSYNFVLNARISNYFRALIIIFLPIILILLQNETCLLYTSDAADE
;
A
#
# COMPACT_ATOMS: atom_id res chain seq x y z
N MET A 1 -25.95 -15.48 -32.60
CA MET A 1 -25.26 -14.18 -32.60
C MET A 1 -26.18 -13.18 -31.94
N ALA A 2 -26.05 -12.93 -30.66
CA ALA A 2 -26.88 -12.00 -29.93
C ALA A 2 -25.97 -11.06 -29.13
N SER A 3 -26.17 -9.80 -29.40
CA SER A 3 -25.63 -8.58 -28.85
C SER A 3 -25.31 -8.65 -27.35
N ARG A 4 -24.02 -8.56 -27.00
CA ARG A 4 -23.52 -8.41 -25.65
C ARG A 4 -22.62 -7.16 -25.57
N ASN A 5 -23.19 -6.02 -25.95
CA ASN A 5 -22.47 -4.75 -25.85
C ASN A 5 -23.48 -3.66 -25.51
N THR A 6 -23.73 -3.40 -24.21
CA THR A 6 -24.21 -2.09 -23.73
C THR A 6 -24.49 -2.06 -22.22
N GLU A 7 -23.73 -2.77 -21.37
CA GLU A 7 -23.93 -2.67 -19.91
C GLU A 7 -22.67 -2.35 -19.10
N SER A 8 -21.69 -1.69 -19.68
CA SER A 8 -20.43 -1.44 -18.97
C SER A 8 -20.42 -0.21 -18.04
N GLY A 9 -21.42 0.65 -18.09
CA GLY A 9 -21.45 1.88 -17.30
C GLY A 9 -22.26 1.84 -16.00
N VAL A 10 -23.26 0.97 -15.92
CA VAL A 10 -24.20 0.93 -14.77
C VAL A 10 -23.78 -0.10 -13.72
N SER A 11 -22.90 -1.02 -14.06
CA SER A 11 -22.55 -2.15 -13.20
C SER A 11 -21.51 -1.83 -12.12
N VAL A 12 -20.62 -0.86 -12.32
CA VAL A 12 -19.53 -0.56 -11.39
C VAL A 12 -20.07 -0.07 -10.04
N PHE A 13 -20.96 0.91 -10.05
CA PHE A 13 -21.57 1.42 -8.82
C PHE A 13 -22.45 0.40 -8.09
N ARG A 14 -23.03 -0.55 -8.81
CA ARG A 14 -23.86 -1.61 -8.24
C ARG A 14 -23.02 -2.77 -7.68
N SER A 15 -21.77 -2.89 -8.13
CA SER A 15 -20.82 -3.92 -7.65
C SER A 15 -19.95 -3.45 -6.49
N ILE A 16 -20.04 -2.15 -6.13
CA ILE A 16 -19.30 -1.61 -5.00
C ILE A 16 -19.98 -2.03 -3.69
N ASP A 17 -19.24 -2.61 -2.79
CA ASP A 17 -19.66 -2.82 -1.41
C ASP A 17 -19.63 -1.49 -0.64
N TRP A 18 -20.78 -0.84 -0.58
CA TRP A 18 -20.95 0.44 0.11
C TRP A 18 -20.66 0.36 1.60
N VAL A 19 -20.83 -0.82 2.23
CA VAL A 19 -20.52 -1.01 3.66
C VAL A 19 -19.01 -0.89 3.87
N THR A 20 -18.22 -1.55 3.06
CA THR A 20 -16.76 -1.44 3.10
C THR A 20 -16.27 -0.01 2.83
N VAL A 21 -16.88 0.69 1.86
CA VAL A 21 -16.55 2.10 1.56
C VAL A 21 -16.87 3.01 2.76
N MET A 22 -18.03 2.83 3.39
CA MET A 22 -18.41 3.61 4.57
C MET A 22 -17.48 3.36 5.75
N LEU A 23 -17.12 2.11 6.02
CA LEU A 23 -16.16 1.76 7.07
C LEU A 23 -14.79 2.38 6.81
N TYR A 24 -14.32 2.33 5.57
CA TYR A 24 -13.08 2.99 5.17
C TYR A 24 -13.12 4.50 5.44
N LEU A 25 -14.17 5.19 5.02
CA LEU A 25 -14.32 6.63 5.24
C LEU A 25 -14.39 7.00 6.73
N VAL A 26 -15.06 6.19 7.54
CA VAL A 26 -15.11 6.39 9.00
C VAL A 26 -13.72 6.25 9.61
N LEU A 27 -12.94 5.24 9.21
CA LEU A 27 -11.56 5.05 9.69
C LEU A 27 -10.64 6.20 9.26
N VAL A 28 -10.77 6.68 8.02
CA VAL A 28 -10.01 7.83 7.51
C VAL A 28 -10.36 9.10 8.30
N ALA A 29 -11.64 9.34 8.56
CA ALA A 29 -12.09 10.48 9.34
C ALA A 29 -11.59 10.42 10.79
N ALA A 30 -11.67 9.24 11.42
CA ALA A 30 -11.15 9.04 12.78
C ALA A 30 -9.63 9.27 12.84
N GLY A 31 -8.87 8.79 11.84
CA GLY A 31 -7.44 9.04 11.71
C GLY A 31 -7.11 10.53 11.55
N ALA A 32 -7.88 11.25 10.72
CA ALA A 32 -7.70 12.70 10.53
C ALA A 32 -7.95 13.49 11.83
N VAL A 33 -9.01 13.14 12.56
CA VAL A 33 -9.32 13.75 13.86
C VAL A 33 -8.22 13.47 14.89
N SER A 34 -7.71 12.22 14.93
CA SER A 34 -6.64 11.83 15.85
C SER A 34 -5.34 12.60 15.58
N ILE A 35 -4.95 12.78 14.32
CA ILE A 35 -3.76 13.54 13.94
C ILE A 35 -3.95 15.01 14.26
N TYR A 36 -5.12 15.58 13.96
CA TYR A 36 -5.43 16.96 14.31
C TYR A 36 -5.35 17.19 15.82
N ALA A 37 -5.96 16.31 16.62
CA ALA A 37 -5.93 16.41 18.09
C ALA A 37 -4.51 16.30 18.65
N ALA A 38 -3.65 15.44 18.07
CA ALA A 38 -2.27 15.26 18.51
C ALA A 38 -1.33 16.39 18.10
N SER A 39 -1.63 17.13 17.01
CA SER A 39 -0.84 18.23 16.50
C SER A 39 -1.46 19.60 16.77
N TYR A 40 -2.49 19.67 17.63
CA TYR A 40 -3.19 20.91 17.92
C TYR A 40 -2.30 21.85 18.72
N ASP A 41 -2.01 23.02 18.13
CA ASP A 41 -1.33 24.14 18.80
C ASP A 41 -2.33 25.29 19.02
N PHE A 42 -2.41 25.79 20.25
CA PHE A 42 -3.34 26.85 20.62
C PHE A 42 -3.01 28.20 19.95
N ASP A 43 -1.75 28.40 19.53
CA ASP A 43 -1.30 29.64 18.93
C ASP A 43 -1.52 29.69 17.39
N ASN A 44 -1.65 28.54 16.71
CA ASN A 44 -1.80 28.44 15.26
C ASN A 44 -2.82 27.38 14.86
N ALA A 45 -4.07 27.53 15.31
CA ALA A 45 -5.15 26.58 15.02
C ALA A 45 -5.72 26.71 13.60
N SER A 46 -4.92 26.51 12.54
CA SER A 46 -5.43 26.46 11.18
C SER A 46 -5.45 25.02 10.62
N LEU A 47 -6.65 24.54 10.26
CA LEU A 47 -6.87 23.21 9.68
C LEU A 47 -6.23 23.04 8.28
N PHE A 48 -5.96 24.13 7.58
CA PHE A 48 -5.52 24.12 6.18
C PHE A 48 -4.08 24.60 5.98
N ASP A 49 -3.33 24.84 7.04
CA ASP A 49 -1.92 25.21 6.90
C ASP A 49 -1.10 23.99 6.46
N LEU A 50 -0.59 24.03 5.23
CA LEU A 50 0.23 22.97 4.65
C LEU A 50 1.61 22.80 5.33
N ASN A 51 1.98 23.70 6.21
CA ASN A 51 3.18 23.54 7.04
C ASN A 51 2.92 22.64 8.24
N GLU A 52 1.66 22.58 8.69
CA GLU A 52 1.22 21.72 9.78
C GLU A 52 0.92 20.29 9.36
N PHE A 53 1.00 19.35 10.29
CA PHE A 53 0.71 17.93 10.02
C PHE A 53 -0.75 17.71 9.60
N SER A 54 -1.68 18.46 10.15
CA SER A 54 -3.12 18.39 9.83
C SER A 54 -3.42 18.78 8.40
N GLY A 55 -2.83 19.87 7.89
CA GLY A 55 -3.02 20.30 6.50
C GLY A 55 -2.42 19.33 5.50
N LYS A 56 -1.22 18.79 5.78
CA LYS A 56 -0.62 17.72 4.98
C LYS A 56 -1.50 16.47 4.94
N GLN A 57 -2.10 16.10 6.07
CA GLN A 57 -2.99 14.93 6.14
C GLN A 57 -4.21 15.08 5.23
N ILE A 58 -4.87 16.25 5.24
CA ILE A 58 -6.02 16.51 4.36
C ILE A 58 -5.62 16.40 2.88
N LEU A 59 -4.47 16.93 2.50
CA LEU A 59 -3.95 16.81 1.14
C LEU A 59 -3.72 15.34 0.75
N TRP A 60 -3.09 14.56 1.62
CA TRP A 60 -2.83 13.14 1.38
C TRP A 60 -4.12 12.32 1.32
N ILE A 61 -5.13 12.63 2.13
CA ILE A 61 -6.46 12.02 2.04
C ILE A 61 -7.08 12.30 0.67
N GLY A 62 -7.09 13.56 0.22
CA GLY A 62 -7.61 13.92 -1.09
C GLY A 62 -6.90 13.17 -2.22
N LEU A 63 -5.56 13.15 -2.20
CA LEU A 63 -4.76 12.43 -3.19
C LEU A 63 -5.06 10.92 -3.18
N SER A 64 -5.17 10.31 -1.99
CA SER A 64 -5.46 8.87 -1.86
C SER A 64 -6.83 8.49 -2.41
N LEU A 65 -7.83 9.34 -2.22
CA LEU A 65 -9.17 9.13 -2.79
C LEU A 65 -9.16 9.19 -4.32
N VAL A 66 -8.40 10.14 -4.90
CA VAL A 66 -8.23 10.24 -6.36
C VAL A 66 -7.53 8.99 -6.89
N VAL A 67 -6.42 8.58 -6.28
CA VAL A 67 -5.70 7.36 -6.67
C VAL A 67 -6.59 6.12 -6.53
N GLY A 68 -7.35 6.01 -5.44
CA GLY A 68 -8.31 4.92 -5.23
C GLY A 68 -9.38 4.87 -6.33
N ALA A 69 -9.93 6.03 -6.72
CA ALA A 69 -10.90 6.11 -7.80
C ALA A 69 -10.29 5.67 -9.15
N VAL A 70 -9.06 6.10 -9.46
CA VAL A 70 -8.33 5.67 -10.66
C VAL A 70 -8.13 4.15 -10.66
N ILE A 71 -7.71 3.57 -9.54
CA ILE A 71 -7.53 2.12 -9.40
C ILE A 71 -8.83 1.35 -9.66
N LEU A 72 -9.97 1.86 -9.20
CA LEU A 72 -11.28 1.24 -9.43
C LEU A 72 -11.75 1.31 -10.90
N ILE A 73 -11.34 2.34 -11.64
CA ILE A 73 -11.71 2.52 -13.05
C ILE A 73 -10.87 1.62 -13.97
N VAL A 74 -9.64 1.31 -13.58
CA VAL A 74 -8.73 0.48 -14.39
C VAL A 74 -9.24 -0.95 -14.49
N ASP A 75 -9.32 -1.49 -15.72
CA ASP A 75 -9.78 -2.86 -15.98
C ASP A 75 -8.88 -3.88 -15.26
N TYR A 76 -9.48 -4.85 -14.57
CA TYR A 76 -8.78 -5.93 -13.86
C TYR A 76 -7.81 -6.72 -14.75
N ARG A 77 -8.04 -6.75 -16.07
CA ARG A 77 -7.16 -7.41 -17.05
C ARG A 77 -5.76 -6.81 -17.05
N ILE A 78 -5.66 -5.48 -16.87
CA ILE A 78 -4.39 -4.77 -16.81
C ILE A 78 -3.61 -5.24 -15.57
N TYR A 79 -4.26 -5.29 -14.42
CA TYR A 79 -3.64 -5.80 -13.19
C TYR A 79 -3.17 -7.24 -13.36
N LYS A 80 -3.97 -8.09 -14.01
CA LYS A 80 -3.62 -9.47 -14.28
C LYS A 80 -2.40 -9.62 -15.20
N ILE A 81 -2.25 -8.77 -16.21
CA ILE A 81 -1.10 -8.81 -17.12
C ILE A 81 0.15 -8.32 -16.41
N TYR A 82 0.07 -7.21 -15.70
CA TYR A 82 1.22 -6.54 -15.10
C TYR A 82 1.56 -7.00 -13.67
N ALA A 83 0.84 -7.96 -13.09
CA ALA A 83 1.05 -8.41 -11.71
C ALA A 83 2.50 -8.82 -11.43
N TYR A 84 3.09 -9.70 -12.22
CA TYR A 84 4.47 -10.12 -12.03
C TYR A 84 5.51 -9.04 -12.40
N PRO A 85 5.38 -8.30 -13.51
CA PRO A 85 6.25 -7.15 -13.77
C PRO A 85 6.26 -6.11 -12.65
N ILE A 86 5.09 -5.76 -12.10
CA ILE A 86 4.97 -4.84 -10.95
C ILE A 86 5.68 -5.43 -9.74
N TYR A 87 5.45 -6.71 -9.43
CA TYR A 87 6.07 -7.39 -8.30
C TYR A 87 7.61 -7.38 -8.40
N ILE A 88 8.16 -7.73 -9.57
CA ILE A 88 9.61 -7.72 -9.81
C ILE A 88 10.16 -6.29 -9.71
N GLY A 89 9.46 -5.30 -10.28
CA GLY A 89 9.86 -3.90 -10.19
C GLY A 89 9.91 -3.39 -8.75
N VAL A 90 8.92 -3.74 -7.93
CA VAL A 90 8.90 -3.35 -6.51
C VAL A 90 9.99 -4.08 -5.72
N LEU A 91 10.24 -5.37 -5.98
CA LEU A 91 11.37 -6.09 -5.37
C LEU A 91 12.72 -5.43 -5.71
N PHE A 92 12.88 -4.99 -6.96
CA PHE A 92 14.08 -4.26 -7.37
C PHE A 92 14.22 -2.93 -6.62
N VAL A 93 13.13 -2.18 -6.47
CA VAL A 93 13.13 -0.93 -5.68
C VAL A 93 13.46 -1.22 -4.21
N LEU A 94 12.89 -2.27 -3.60
CA LEU A 94 13.22 -2.68 -2.24
C LEU A 94 14.71 -3.01 -2.10
N LEU A 95 15.28 -3.74 -3.07
CA LEU A 95 16.70 -4.07 -3.07
C LEU A 95 17.57 -2.81 -3.17
N VAL A 96 17.25 -1.90 -4.10
CA VAL A 96 17.99 -0.64 -4.28
C VAL A 96 17.90 0.23 -3.03
N THR A 97 16.76 0.24 -2.35
CA THR A 97 16.54 1.01 -1.13
C THR A 97 17.54 0.64 -0.02
N ILE A 98 17.93 -0.64 0.08
CA ILE A 98 18.94 -1.09 1.08
C ILE A 98 20.27 -0.34 0.93
N PHE A 99 20.65 0.00 -0.32
CA PHE A 99 21.94 0.63 -0.61
C PHE A 99 21.88 2.16 -0.71
N VAL A 100 20.75 2.71 -1.08
CA VAL A 100 20.59 4.14 -1.42
C VAL A 100 19.87 4.94 -0.34
N ALA A 101 19.01 4.29 0.46
CA ALA A 101 18.22 5.01 1.45
C ALA A 101 19.12 5.60 2.57
N PRO A 102 18.92 6.88 2.92
CA PRO A 102 19.60 7.47 4.06
C PRO A 102 19.18 6.78 5.36
N ASN A 103 20.09 6.77 6.34
CA ASN A 103 19.75 6.26 7.66
C ASN A 103 18.82 7.26 8.37
N VAL A 104 17.54 6.92 8.47
CA VAL A 104 16.54 7.69 9.18
C VAL A 104 16.14 6.93 10.45
N LYS A 105 16.53 7.41 11.60
CA LYS A 105 16.25 6.79 12.91
C LYS A 105 16.66 5.30 13.00
N GLY A 106 17.80 4.95 12.40
CA GLY A 106 18.30 3.57 12.42
C GLY A 106 17.76 2.64 11.32
N SER A 107 16.87 3.11 10.46
CA SER A 107 16.31 2.34 9.35
C SER A 107 16.72 2.91 7.99
N HIS A 108 16.94 2.03 7.01
CA HIS A 108 17.24 2.35 5.61
C HIS A 108 16.03 2.07 4.70
N SER A 109 14.83 2.40 5.15
CA SER A 109 13.57 2.05 4.46
C SER A 109 12.85 3.21 3.79
N TRP A 110 13.34 4.43 3.97
CA TRP A 110 12.70 5.64 3.46
C TRP A 110 13.47 6.24 2.29
N LEU A 111 12.82 6.39 1.15
CA LEU A 111 13.32 7.19 0.03
C LEU A 111 12.83 8.63 0.21
N VAL A 112 13.77 9.54 0.50
CA VAL A 112 13.46 10.94 0.76
C VAL A 112 13.70 11.76 -0.51
N PHE A 113 12.64 12.36 -1.05
CA PHE A 113 12.67 13.23 -2.23
C PHE A 113 12.21 14.64 -1.83
N GLY A 114 13.10 15.42 -1.23
CA GLY A 114 12.76 16.76 -0.73
C GLY A 114 11.71 16.69 0.39
N PRO A 115 10.53 17.33 0.23
CA PRO A 115 9.48 17.33 1.24
C PRO A 115 8.66 16.02 1.31
N VAL A 116 8.86 15.13 0.35
CA VAL A 116 8.11 13.86 0.25
C VAL A 116 9.03 12.69 0.61
N SER A 117 8.57 11.85 1.52
CA SER A 117 9.20 10.58 1.84
C SER A 117 8.29 9.43 1.43
N LEU A 118 8.86 8.47 0.70
CA LEU A 118 8.16 7.27 0.25
C LEU A 118 8.79 6.04 0.92
N GLN A 119 7.94 5.13 1.39
CA GLN A 119 8.35 3.86 1.95
C GLN A 119 8.05 2.75 0.93
N PRO A 120 9.08 2.18 0.27
CA PRO A 120 8.88 1.14 -0.74
C PRO A 120 8.19 -0.13 -0.21
N ALA A 121 8.31 -0.43 1.09
CA ALA A 121 7.65 -1.54 1.74
C ALA A 121 6.11 -1.50 1.62
N GLU A 122 5.51 -0.30 1.61
CA GLU A 122 4.07 -0.14 1.41
C GLU A 122 3.63 -0.62 0.01
N PHE A 123 4.40 -0.29 -1.01
CA PHE A 123 4.18 -0.80 -2.37
C PHE A 123 4.46 -2.30 -2.47
N GLY A 124 5.38 -2.82 -1.63
CA GLY A 124 5.67 -4.25 -1.50
C GLY A 124 4.43 -5.05 -1.11
N LYS A 125 3.64 -4.57 -0.16
CA LYS A 125 2.39 -5.22 0.27
C LYS A 125 1.40 -5.35 -0.88
N PHE A 126 1.18 -4.26 -1.61
CA PHE A 126 0.28 -4.25 -2.77
C PHE A 126 0.76 -5.19 -3.89
N ALA A 127 2.04 -5.10 -4.26
CA ALA A 127 2.63 -5.92 -5.31
C ALA A 127 2.58 -7.42 -4.98
N THR A 128 2.83 -7.78 -3.71
CA THR A 128 2.73 -9.16 -3.21
C THR A 128 1.30 -9.68 -3.31
N ALA A 129 0.32 -8.91 -2.86
CA ALA A 129 -1.09 -9.27 -2.95
C ALA A 129 -1.52 -9.48 -4.41
N LEU A 130 -1.07 -8.62 -5.32
CA LEU A 130 -1.37 -8.72 -6.74
C LEU A 130 -0.73 -9.94 -7.40
N ALA A 131 0.52 -10.25 -7.06
CA ALA A 131 1.22 -11.43 -7.56
C ALA A 131 0.58 -12.73 -7.06
N LEU A 132 0.16 -12.78 -5.79
CA LEU A 132 -0.58 -13.92 -5.22
C LEU A 132 -1.95 -14.07 -5.88
N ALA A 133 -2.70 -13.00 -6.06
CA ALA A 133 -3.99 -13.04 -6.75
C ALA A 133 -3.85 -13.61 -8.16
N LYS A 134 -2.79 -13.21 -8.90
CA LYS A 134 -2.48 -13.79 -10.21
C LYS A 134 -2.10 -15.26 -10.14
N LEU A 135 -1.31 -15.66 -9.13
CA LEU A 135 -0.94 -17.05 -8.94
C LEU A 135 -2.18 -17.92 -8.71
N PHE A 136 -3.11 -17.48 -7.85
CA PHE A 136 -4.34 -18.21 -7.53
C PHE A 136 -5.35 -18.22 -8.68
N ASP A 137 -5.39 -17.19 -9.50
CA ASP A 137 -6.25 -17.11 -10.69
C ASP A 137 -5.75 -18.01 -11.85
N SER A 138 -4.54 -18.56 -11.78
CA SER A 138 -4.03 -19.44 -12.82
C SER A 138 -4.80 -20.77 -12.84
N TYR A 139 -5.20 -21.22 -14.04
CA TYR A 139 -6.04 -22.41 -14.27
C TYR A 139 -5.54 -23.71 -13.63
N ASN A 140 -4.28 -23.78 -13.33
CA ASN A 140 -3.63 -24.98 -12.79
C ASN A 140 -3.33 -24.86 -11.29
N PHE A 141 -3.82 -23.80 -10.62
CA PHE A 141 -3.61 -23.65 -9.20
C PHE A 141 -4.68 -24.40 -8.41
N VAL A 142 -4.50 -25.69 -8.29
CA VAL A 142 -5.28 -26.52 -7.36
C VAL A 142 -4.42 -26.68 -6.10
N LEU A 143 -4.88 -26.12 -4.98
CA LEU A 143 -4.16 -26.15 -3.71
C LEU A 143 -3.71 -27.56 -3.31
N ASN A 144 -4.52 -28.58 -3.59
CA ASN A 144 -4.21 -29.99 -3.25
C ASN A 144 -3.40 -30.76 -4.29
N ALA A 145 -3.10 -30.18 -5.47
CA ALA A 145 -2.56 -30.99 -6.55
C ALA A 145 -1.03 -31.09 -6.58
N ARG A 146 -0.28 -30.11 -6.05
CA ARG A 146 1.20 -30.17 -6.03
C ARG A 146 1.79 -29.28 -4.93
N ILE A 147 2.66 -29.85 -4.13
CA ILE A 147 3.54 -29.15 -3.18
C ILE A 147 4.25 -27.94 -3.81
N SER A 148 4.61 -28.02 -5.09
CA SER A 148 5.23 -26.93 -5.85
C SER A 148 4.42 -25.62 -5.84
N ASN A 149 3.10 -25.68 -5.76
CA ASN A 149 2.25 -24.47 -5.72
C ASN A 149 2.36 -23.73 -4.39
N TYR A 150 2.48 -24.46 -3.29
CA TYR A 150 2.75 -23.87 -1.98
C TYR A 150 4.11 -23.19 -1.94
N PHE A 151 5.15 -23.83 -2.50
CA PHE A 151 6.47 -23.22 -2.56
C PHE A 151 6.49 -21.93 -3.37
N ARG A 152 5.76 -21.85 -4.49
CA ARG A 152 5.65 -20.61 -5.26
C ARG A 152 4.97 -19.49 -4.47
N ALA A 153 3.87 -19.79 -3.77
CA ALA A 153 3.19 -18.83 -2.92
C ALA A 153 4.10 -18.36 -1.77
N LEU A 154 4.81 -19.29 -1.12
CA LEU A 154 5.76 -18.97 -0.06
C LEU A 154 6.90 -18.07 -0.56
N ILE A 155 7.49 -18.36 -1.73
CA ILE A 155 8.54 -17.51 -2.31
C ILE A 155 8.02 -16.10 -2.55
N ILE A 156 6.81 -15.94 -3.11
CA ILE A 156 6.21 -14.62 -3.35
C ILE A 156 5.99 -13.86 -2.05
N ILE A 157 5.67 -14.54 -0.94
CA ILE A 157 5.46 -13.90 0.36
C ILE A 157 6.79 -13.60 1.04
N PHE A 158 7.68 -14.59 1.12
CA PHE A 158 8.89 -14.47 1.94
C PHE A 158 9.98 -13.59 1.32
N LEU A 159 10.03 -13.49 -0.03
CA LEU A 159 11.05 -12.70 -0.70
C LEU A 159 11.01 -11.21 -0.31
N PRO A 160 9.86 -10.51 -0.40
CA PRO A 160 9.79 -9.12 0.06
C PRO A 160 9.99 -9.00 1.58
N ILE A 161 9.51 -9.97 2.38
CA ILE A 161 9.71 -9.96 3.83
C ILE A 161 11.21 -9.96 4.16
N ILE A 162 12.00 -10.82 3.53
CA ILE A 162 13.45 -10.88 3.74
C ILE A 162 14.11 -9.56 3.38
N LEU A 163 13.72 -8.94 2.24
CA LEU A 163 14.28 -7.64 1.84
C LEU A 163 13.92 -6.53 2.83
N ILE A 164 12.70 -6.52 3.36
CA ILE A 164 12.26 -5.54 4.36
C ILE A 164 13.01 -5.74 5.68
N LEU A 165 13.21 -6.99 6.11
CA LEU A 165 14.02 -7.29 7.30
C LEU A 165 15.47 -6.84 7.14
N LEU A 166 16.05 -6.98 5.95
CA LEU A 166 17.40 -6.50 5.66
C LEU A 166 17.52 -4.97 5.67
N GLN A 167 16.43 -4.23 5.53
CA GLN A 167 16.39 -2.77 5.66
C GLN A 167 16.42 -2.29 7.11
N ASN A 168 16.58 -3.19 8.08
CA ASN A 168 16.54 -2.91 9.52
C ASN A 168 15.23 -2.27 10.00
N GLU A 169 14.11 -2.59 9.35
CA GLU A 169 12.79 -2.16 9.86
C GLU A 169 12.38 -2.87 11.17
N THR A 170 13.16 -3.80 11.65
CA THR A 170 13.02 -4.40 12.98
C THR A 170 13.20 -3.39 14.13
N CYS A 171 13.50 -2.12 13.83
CA CYS A 171 13.67 -1.07 14.84
C CYS A 171 12.39 -0.72 15.63
N LEU A 172 11.22 -1.24 15.24
CA LEU A 172 10.03 -1.15 16.09
C LEU A 172 10.13 -2.02 17.35
N LEU A 173 11.01 -3.04 17.36
CA LEU A 173 11.32 -3.84 18.54
C LEU A 173 12.38 -3.18 19.43
N TYR A 174 13.22 -2.31 18.87
CA TYR A 174 14.33 -1.69 19.61
C TYR A 174 13.97 -0.35 20.27
N THR A 175 12.89 0.28 19.85
CA THR A 175 12.44 1.55 20.47
C THR A 175 11.70 1.35 21.79
N SER A 176 11.33 0.11 22.16
CA SER A 176 10.80 -0.15 23.49
C SER A 176 11.89 -0.21 24.56
N ASP A 177 13.13 -0.57 24.20
CA ASP A 177 14.26 -0.61 25.15
C ASP A 177 14.93 0.75 25.38
N ALA A 178 14.78 1.69 24.43
CA ALA A 178 15.37 3.02 24.56
C ALA A 178 14.47 4.02 25.33
N ALA A 179 13.29 3.62 25.74
CA ALA A 179 12.38 4.43 26.55
C ALA A 179 12.52 4.14 28.06
N ASP A 180 13.36 3.16 28.46
CA ASP A 180 13.60 2.75 29.85
C ASP A 180 14.95 3.22 30.41
N GLU A 181 15.69 4.13 29.72
CA GLU A 181 16.86 4.82 30.30
C GLU A 181 16.57 6.32 30.55
#